data_9ebf60329117c7740b1d941418105daf
#
_entry.id   9ebf60329117c7740b1d941418105daf
#
_cell.length_a   1.000
_cell.length_b   1.000
_cell.length_c   1.000
_cell.angle_alpha   90.00
_cell.angle_beta   90.00
_cell.angle_gamma   90.00
#
_symmetry.space_group_name_H-M   'P 1'
#
loop_
_entity.id
_entity.type
_entity.pdbx_description
1 polymer ?
#
loop_
_entity_poly.entity_id
_entity_poly.type
_entity_poly.pdbx_seq_one_letter_code
_entity_poly.pdbx_strand_id
1 'polypeptide(L)'
;FFTKEVTTKGINSMKEERTSTAYYNLQALLNYKKSFGIHNLDILAGYQQESENSDWLKGARSGYPTDIIWELNPGPKDNWSNDGNGEHWALASFIGRINYDYDNKYYASVNFRRDGSSRLGANNRWANFWSVSAAWRLTQEGFMKGITQVNDLKVRASYGINGTLPRDLYGHLSLYGYGYNYQNIAGSAPQSVPNPDLSWEKNKNFNIGFDAS
;
A
#
# COMPACT_ATOMS: atom_id res chain seq x y z
N PHE A 1 -3.18 17.08 -10.41
CA PHE A 1 -3.05 18.40 -9.76
C PHE A 1 -2.29 19.35 -10.66
N PHE A 2 -2.74 20.59 -10.67
CA PHE A 2 -2.11 21.69 -11.40
C PHE A 2 -1.83 22.81 -10.39
N THR A 3 -0.60 23.26 -10.28
CA THR A 3 -0.23 24.37 -9.40
C THR A 3 0.51 25.44 -10.16
N LYS A 4 0.14 26.71 -9.94
CA LYS A 4 0.86 27.89 -10.40
C LYS A 4 1.29 28.71 -9.19
N GLU A 5 2.55 29.04 -9.09
CA GLU A 5 3.09 29.87 -8.03
C GLU A 5 3.88 31.03 -8.63
N VAL A 6 3.63 32.23 -8.16
CA VAL A 6 4.41 33.43 -8.47
C VAL A 6 5.04 33.95 -7.20
N THR A 7 6.36 34.11 -7.22
CA THR A 7 7.12 34.65 -6.09
C THR A 7 7.53 36.08 -6.39
N THR A 8 7.12 37.01 -5.53
CA THR A 8 7.32 38.45 -5.70
C THR A 8 8.54 39.01 -4.91
N LYS A 9 9.19 38.20 -4.07
CA LYS A 9 10.35 38.63 -3.27
C LYS A 9 11.65 38.43 -4.05
N GLY A 10 12.24 39.49 -4.55
CA GLY A 10 13.48 39.49 -5.31
C GLY A 10 13.27 39.45 -6.82
N ILE A 11 13.68 38.38 -7.49
CA ILE A 11 13.42 38.15 -8.90
C ILE A 11 12.06 37.45 -9.06
N ASN A 12 11.10 38.10 -9.72
CA ASN A 12 9.79 37.52 -10.00
C ASN A 12 9.96 36.19 -10.76
N SER A 13 9.34 35.12 -10.25
CA SER A 13 9.42 33.81 -10.86
C SER A 13 8.05 33.18 -10.97
N MET A 14 7.86 32.35 -11.97
CA MET A 14 6.67 31.54 -12.18
C MET A 14 7.04 30.09 -12.31
N LYS A 15 6.32 29.23 -11.62
CA LYS A 15 6.40 27.77 -11.68
C LYS A 15 5.03 27.22 -12.08
N GLU A 16 5.03 26.32 -13.03
CA GLU A 16 3.87 25.51 -13.39
C GLU A 16 4.23 24.03 -13.25
N GLU A 17 3.40 23.27 -12.55
CA GLU A 17 3.61 21.86 -12.33
C GLU A 17 2.32 21.08 -12.62
N ARG A 18 2.44 20.00 -13.37
CA ARG A 18 1.34 19.09 -13.69
C ARG A 18 1.70 17.70 -13.19
N THR A 19 0.83 17.12 -12.38
CA THR A 19 0.92 15.75 -11.93
C THR A 19 -0.29 14.99 -12.46
N SER A 20 -0.04 13.84 -13.08
CA SER A 20 -1.05 12.90 -13.54
C SER A 20 -0.85 11.59 -12.81
N THR A 21 -1.87 11.10 -12.11
CA THR A 21 -1.83 9.81 -11.43
C THR A 21 -2.99 8.97 -11.91
N ALA A 22 -2.68 7.78 -12.42
CA ALA A 22 -3.66 6.76 -12.80
C ALA A 22 -3.50 5.55 -11.87
N TYR A 23 -4.53 5.29 -11.07
CA TYR A 23 -4.60 4.14 -10.16
C TYR A 23 -5.66 3.17 -10.65
N TYR A 24 -5.31 1.89 -10.71
CA TYR A 24 -6.21 0.79 -11.06
C TYR A 24 -6.26 -0.23 -9.93
N ASN A 25 -7.47 -0.65 -9.58
CA ASN A 25 -7.70 -1.75 -8.65
C ASN A 25 -8.76 -2.69 -9.26
N LEU A 26 -8.33 -3.91 -9.56
CA LEU A 26 -9.20 -4.98 -10.04
C LEU A 26 -9.31 -6.05 -8.96
N GLN A 27 -10.54 -6.43 -8.61
CA GLN A 27 -10.81 -7.49 -7.65
C GLN A 27 -11.82 -8.49 -8.20
N ALA A 28 -11.53 -9.77 -8.00
CA ALA A 28 -12.46 -10.86 -8.27
C ALA A 28 -12.57 -11.71 -6.99
N LEU A 29 -13.77 -11.75 -6.39
CA LEU A 29 -14.03 -12.43 -5.12
C LEU A 29 -15.15 -13.45 -5.31
N LEU A 30 -14.92 -14.67 -4.82
CA LEU A 30 -15.91 -15.74 -4.73
C LEU A 30 -16.18 -16.00 -3.26
N ASN A 31 -17.44 -15.92 -2.87
CA ASN A 31 -17.87 -16.21 -1.51
C ASN A 31 -18.86 -17.38 -1.53
N TYR A 32 -18.61 -18.40 -0.70
CA TYR A 32 -19.47 -19.54 -0.51
C TYR A 32 -19.87 -19.66 0.96
N LYS A 33 -21.19 -19.60 1.23
CA LYS A 33 -21.76 -19.75 2.57
C LYS A 33 -22.68 -20.95 2.62
N LYS A 34 -22.53 -21.77 3.66
CA LYS A 34 -23.40 -22.91 3.89
C LYS A 34 -23.60 -23.15 5.38
N SER A 35 -24.86 -23.33 5.76
CA SER A 35 -25.25 -23.80 7.08
C SER A 35 -25.80 -25.25 6.97
N PHE A 36 -25.39 -26.11 7.86
CA PHE A 36 -25.85 -27.48 7.95
C PHE A 36 -25.99 -27.89 9.43
N GLY A 37 -27.25 -27.85 9.91
CA GLY A 37 -27.54 -27.99 11.33
C GLY A 37 -26.93 -26.88 12.17
N ILE A 38 -26.09 -27.27 13.14
CA ILE A 38 -25.39 -26.36 14.04
C ILE A 38 -24.04 -25.86 13.50
N HIS A 39 -23.68 -26.21 12.27
CA HIS A 39 -22.42 -25.83 11.61
C HIS A 39 -22.67 -24.73 10.59
N ASN A 40 -21.89 -23.66 10.65
CA ASN A 40 -21.89 -22.59 9.67
C ASN A 40 -20.49 -22.44 9.08
N LEU A 41 -20.41 -22.42 7.76
CA LEU A 41 -19.17 -22.29 6.99
C LEU A 41 -19.27 -21.10 6.04
N ASP A 42 -18.27 -20.22 6.06
CA ASP A 42 -18.11 -19.10 5.14
C ASP A 42 -16.70 -19.18 4.55
N ILE A 43 -16.60 -19.40 3.24
CA ILE A 43 -15.33 -19.49 2.51
C ILE A 43 -15.28 -18.34 1.51
N LEU A 44 -14.19 -17.59 1.52
CA LEU A 44 -13.87 -16.57 0.52
C LEU A 44 -12.58 -16.94 -0.17
N ALA A 45 -12.57 -16.88 -1.50
CA ALA A 45 -11.39 -16.97 -2.33
C ALA A 45 -11.37 -15.77 -3.29
N GLY A 46 -10.21 -15.22 -3.56
CA GLY A 46 -10.13 -14.05 -4.42
C GLY A 46 -8.76 -13.77 -5.00
N TYR A 47 -8.79 -12.91 -6.00
CA TYR A 47 -7.64 -12.30 -6.64
C TYR A 47 -7.82 -10.78 -6.65
N GLN A 48 -6.75 -10.07 -6.35
CA GLN A 48 -6.69 -8.61 -6.41
C GLN A 48 -5.43 -8.20 -7.16
N GLN A 49 -5.56 -7.18 -8.00
CA GLN A 49 -4.44 -6.53 -8.66
C GLN A 49 -4.58 -5.02 -8.53
N GLU A 50 -3.50 -4.37 -8.14
CA GLU A 50 -3.39 -2.92 -8.04
C GLU A 50 -2.20 -2.45 -8.86
N SER A 51 -2.33 -1.29 -9.49
CA SER A 51 -1.20 -0.61 -10.11
C SER A 51 -1.42 0.89 -10.11
N GLU A 52 -0.34 1.62 -10.00
CA GLU A 52 -0.32 3.08 -10.07
C GLU A 52 0.79 3.55 -10.99
N ASN A 53 0.45 4.46 -11.89
CA ASN A 53 1.36 5.26 -12.67
C ASN A 53 1.20 6.71 -12.24
N SER A 54 2.27 7.36 -11.86
CA SER A 54 2.29 8.77 -11.51
C SER A 54 3.40 9.47 -12.26
N ASP A 55 3.03 10.47 -13.07
CA ASP A 55 3.96 11.28 -13.84
C ASP A 55 3.79 12.74 -13.45
N TRP A 56 4.89 13.46 -13.29
CA TRP A 56 4.87 14.89 -13.09
C TRP A 56 5.85 15.60 -14.02
N LEU A 57 5.46 16.78 -14.42
CA LEU A 57 6.24 17.69 -15.24
C LEU A 57 6.17 19.08 -14.64
N LYS A 58 7.32 19.73 -14.51
CA LYS A 58 7.48 21.07 -13.97
C LYS A 58 8.20 21.95 -14.99
N GLY A 59 7.67 23.14 -15.21
CA GLY A 59 8.33 24.22 -15.90
C GLY A 59 8.45 25.44 -14.98
N ALA A 60 9.57 26.15 -15.04
CA ALA A 60 9.73 27.39 -14.30
C ALA A 60 10.54 28.42 -15.11
N ARG A 61 10.20 29.70 -14.92
CA ARG A 61 10.97 30.84 -15.43
C ARG A 61 11.07 31.91 -14.37
N SER A 62 12.18 32.67 -14.41
CA SER A 62 12.40 33.81 -13.53
C SER A 62 12.81 35.05 -14.30
N GLY A 63 12.76 36.23 -13.63
CA GLY A 63 13.12 37.51 -14.23
C GLY A 63 11.99 38.18 -14.98
N TYR A 64 10.74 37.93 -14.61
CA TYR A 64 9.58 38.64 -15.18
C TYR A 64 9.62 40.11 -14.79
N PRO A 65 9.26 41.03 -15.73
CA PRO A 65 9.26 42.50 -15.47
C PRO A 65 8.12 42.91 -14.51
N THR A 66 7.15 42.05 -14.26
CA THR A 66 5.96 42.29 -13.41
C THR A 66 5.45 40.99 -12.79
N ASP A 67 4.73 41.08 -11.71
CA ASP A 67 4.10 39.99 -10.97
C ASP A 67 2.67 39.68 -11.43
N ILE A 68 2.13 40.42 -12.39
CA ILE A 68 0.79 40.23 -12.92
C ILE A 68 0.70 39.21 -14.07
N ILE A 69 1.85 38.71 -14.54
CA ILE A 69 1.92 37.71 -15.61
C ILE A 69 1.87 36.30 -15.00
N TRP A 70 0.85 35.54 -15.34
CA TRP A 70 0.59 34.18 -14.87
C TRP A 70 0.76 33.12 -15.96
N GLU A 71 1.67 33.36 -16.90
CA GLU A 71 2.00 32.46 -17.99
C GLU A 71 3.52 32.27 -18.11
N LEU A 72 3.98 31.05 -18.41
CA LEU A 72 5.40 30.75 -18.59
C LEU A 72 5.96 31.40 -19.86
N ASN A 73 5.19 31.43 -20.94
CA ASN A 73 5.71 31.84 -22.25
C ASN A 73 6.27 33.27 -22.32
N PRO A 74 5.67 34.29 -21.66
CA PRO A 74 6.19 35.67 -21.71
C PRO A 74 7.48 35.89 -20.91
N GLY A 75 7.92 34.94 -20.10
CA GLY A 75 9.17 35.07 -19.32
C GLY A 75 10.42 35.06 -20.18
N PRO A 76 11.56 35.60 -19.64
CA PRO A 76 12.85 35.61 -20.31
C PRO A 76 13.28 34.22 -20.78
N LYS A 77 13.86 34.14 -21.98
CA LYS A 77 14.27 32.85 -22.57
C LYS A 77 15.50 32.24 -21.93
N ASP A 78 16.31 33.04 -21.24
CA ASP A 78 17.60 32.63 -20.66
C ASP A 78 17.47 32.06 -19.23
N ASN A 79 16.32 32.30 -18.56
CA ASN A 79 16.11 31.96 -17.16
C ASN A 79 14.94 30.95 -17.05
N TRP A 80 15.12 29.76 -17.60
CA TRP A 80 14.15 28.69 -17.54
C TRP A 80 14.72 27.42 -16.90
N SER A 81 13.86 26.63 -16.32
CA SER A 81 14.16 25.27 -15.89
C SER A 81 12.98 24.36 -16.15
N ASN A 82 13.27 23.13 -16.41
CA ASN A 82 12.29 22.05 -16.50
C ASN A 82 12.79 20.85 -15.70
N ASP A 83 11.85 20.10 -15.16
CA ASP A 83 12.09 18.89 -14.42
C ASP A 83 10.89 17.96 -14.55
N GLY A 84 11.07 16.67 -14.40
CA GLY A 84 9.99 15.71 -14.49
C GLY A 84 10.44 14.31 -14.14
N ASN A 85 9.49 13.51 -13.63
CA ASN A 85 9.75 12.12 -13.29
C ASN A 85 8.46 11.30 -13.45
N GLY A 86 8.64 9.99 -13.64
CA GLY A 86 7.57 9.01 -13.64
C GLY A 86 7.83 7.90 -12.63
N GLU A 87 6.81 7.49 -11.93
CA GLU A 87 6.85 6.39 -10.97
C GLU A 87 5.76 5.38 -11.28
N HIS A 88 6.11 4.10 -11.14
CA HIS A 88 5.18 3.00 -11.36
C HIS A 88 5.36 1.92 -10.31
N TRP A 89 4.24 1.41 -9.79
CA TRP A 89 4.25 0.21 -8.97
C TRP A 89 3.04 -0.67 -9.26
N ALA A 90 3.18 -1.94 -8.97
CA ALA A 90 2.12 -2.93 -9.08
C ALA A 90 2.15 -3.92 -7.92
N LEU A 91 0.96 -4.38 -7.53
CA LEU A 91 0.72 -5.38 -6.50
C LEU A 91 -0.29 -6.40 -7.03
N ALA A 92 -0.01 -7.69 -6.81
CA ALA A 92 -0.95 -8.77 -7.09
C ALA A 92 -1.10 -9.65 -5.85
N SER A 93 -2.34 -10.08 -5.56
CA SER A 93 -2.67 -10.78 -4.33
C SER A 93 -3.66 -11.92 -4.58
N PHE A 94 -3.36 -13.08 -4.01
CA PHE A 94 -4.31 -14.17 -3.86
C PHE A 94 -4.79 -14.19 -2.42
N ILE A 95 -6.11 -14.26 -2.23
CA ILE A 95 -6.76 -14.12 -0.92
C ILE A 95 -7.61 -15.35 -0.66
N GLY A 96 -7.50 -15.90 0.55
CA GLY A 96 -8.34 -16.98 1.03
C GLY A 96 -8.75 -16.73 2.47
N ARG A 97 -10.01 -17.01 2.81
CA ARG A 97 -10.53 -16.96 4.18
C ARG A 97 -11.52 -18.07 4.39
N ILE A 98 -11.42 -18.73 5.52
CA ILE A 98 -12.39 -19.73 6.00
C ILE A 98 -12.83 -19.29 7.39
N ASN A 99 -14.12 -19.05 7.57
CA ASN A 99 -14.75 -18.86 8.88
C ASN A 99 -15.63 -20.08 9.14
N TYR A 100 -15.50 -20.62 10.33
CA TYR A 100 -16.31 -21.72 10.80
C TYR A 100 -16.92 -21.39 12.15
N ASP A 101 -18.19 -21.68 12.28
CA ASP A 101 -18.98 -21.51 13.50
C ASP A 101 -19.63 -22.86 13.84
N TYR A 102 -19.50 -23.25 15.08
CA TYR A 102 -20.17 -24.42 15.62
C TYR A 102 -21.12 -24.01 16.75
N ASP A 103 -22.41 -24.21 16.55
CA ASP A 103 -23.51 -23.98 17.50
C ASP A 103 -23.56 -22.54 18.05
N ASN A 104 -23.07 -21.54 17.30
CA ASN A 104 -22.88 -20.16 17.76
C ASN A 104 -22.05 -20.06 19.07
N LYS A 105 -21.27 -21.08 19.36
CA LYS A 105 -20.49 -21.26 20.57
C LYS A 105 -18.98 -21.22 20.34
N TYR A 106 -18.51 -21.96 19.34
CA TYR A 106 -17.09 -22.03 18.97
C TYR A 106 -16.89 -21.46 17.59
N TYR A 107 -15.97 -20.54 17.48
CA TYR A 107 -15.64 -19.85 16.24
C TYR A 107 -14.18 -20.09 15.89
N ALA A 108 -13.92 -20.40 14.65
CA ALA A 108 -12.56 -20.48 14.11
C ALA A 108 -12.47 -19.71 12.80
N SER A 109 -11.37 -19.01 12.58
CA SER A 109 -11.10 -18.34 11.31
C SER A 109 -9.65 -18.57 10.89
N VAL A 110 -9.46 -18.86 9.60
CA VAL A 110 -8.15 -18.94 8.96
C VAL A 110 -8.16 -17.98 7.78
N ASN A 111 -7.18 -17.09 7.75
CA ASN A 111 -6.95 -16.20 6.63
C ASN A 111 -5.59 -16.52 6.00
N PHE A 112 -5.53 -16.46 4.68
CA PHE A 112 -4.32 -16.61 3.91
C PHE A 112 -4.27 -15.57 2.81
N ARG A 113 -3.08 -14.97 2.62
CA ARG A 113 -2.83 -14.02 1.55
C ARG A 113 -1.44 -14.27 0.97
N ARG A 114 -1.35 -14.34 -0.34
CA ARG A 114 -0.08 -14.37 -1.06
C ARG A 114 0.04 -13.13 -1.91
N ASP A 115 0.98 -12.27 -1.55
CA ASP A 115 1.18 -10.97 -2.17
C ASP A 115 2.49 -10.92 -2.94
N GLY A 116 2.44 -10.33 -4.14
CA GLY A 116 3.60 -10.05 -4.97
C GLY A 116 3.67 -8.58 -5.33
N SER A 117 4.82 -7.94 -5.11
CA SER A 117 5.01 -6.51 -5.35
C SER A 117 6.18 -6.22 -6.28
N SER A 118 6.01 -5.26 -7.19
CA SER A 118 7.07 -4.75 -8.05
C SER A 118 8.16 -3.97 -7.30
N ARG A 119 7.88 -3.52 -6.05
CA ARG A 119 8.83 -2.78 -5.20
C ARG A 119 9.96 -3.63 -4.65
N LEU A 120 9.87 -4.95 -4.82
CA LEU A 120 10.80 -5.91 -4.23
C LEU A 120 11.67 -6.59 -5.28
N GLY A 121 12.81 -7.10 -4.82
CA GLY A 121 13.73 -7.84 -5.63
C GLY A 121 13.11 -9.08 -6.28
N ALA A 122 13.61 -9.49 -7.43
CA ALA A 122 13.05 -10.57 -8.23
C ALA A 122 12.91 -11.89 -7.45
N ASN A 123 13.85 -12.15 -6.53
CA ASN A 123 13.90 -13.37 -5.74
C ASN A 123 12.85 -13.41 -4.61
N ASN A 124 12.40 -12.23 -4.14
CA ASN A 124 11.55 -12.11 -2.94
C ASN A 124 10.27 -11.30 -3.18
N ARG A 125 9.83 -11.18 -4.43
CA ARG A 125 8.60 -10.44 -4.77
C ARG A 125 7.36 -10.97 -4.08
N TRP A 126 7.27 -12.30 -3.94
CA TRP A 126 6.12 -13.00 -3.40
C TRP A 126 6.34 -13.40 -1.96
N ALA A 127 5.37 -13.11 -1.10
CA ALA A 127 5.35 -13.58 0.27
C ALA A 127 3.98 -14.14 0.64
N ASN A 128 3.98 -15.06 1.61
CA ASN A 128 2.76 -15.62 2.17
C ASN A 128 2.53 -15.01 3.56
N PHE A 129 1.32 -14.58 3.79
CA PHE A 129 0.82 -14.05 5.04
C PHE A 129 -0.39 -14.87 5.47
N TRP A 130 -0.51 -15.12 6.75
CA TRP A 130 -1.61 -15.91 7.27
C TRP A 130 -1.95 -15.52 8.70
N SER A 131 -3.18 -15.77 9.08
CA SER A 131 -3.61 -15.64 10.46
C SER A 131 -4.62 -16.73 10.80
N VAL A 132 -4.61 -17.10 12.07
CA VAL A 132 -5.60 -17.99 12.66
C VAL A 132 -6.20 -17.30 13.86
N SER A 133 -7.50 -17.50 14.07
CA SER A 133 -8.18 -17.03 15.27
C SER A 133 -9.20 -18.06 15.74
N ALA A 134 -9.42 -18.07 17.04
CA ALA A 134 -10.47 -18.84 17.68
C ALA A 134 -11.21 -17.97 18.68
N ALA A 135 -12.50 -18.21 18.85
CA ALA A 135 -13.29 -17.60 19.91
C ALA A 135 -14.27 -18.61 20.51
N TRP A 136 -14.52 -18.44 21.77
CA TRP A 136 -15.42 -19.28 22.56
C TRP A 136 -16.42 -18.42 23.30
N ARG A 137 -17.70 -18.59 23.02
CA ARG A 137 -18.80 -17.91 23.69
C ARG A 137 -19.20 -18.72 24.93
N LEU A 138 -18.69 -18.31 26.08
CA LEU A 138 -18.88 -19.01 27.36
C LEU A 138 -20.34 -19.02 27.81
N THR A 139 -21.10 -17.97 27.56
CA THR A 139 -22.51 -17.84 27.94
C THR A 139 -23.42 -18.91 27.31
N GLN A 140 -22.99 -19.55 26.21
CA GLN A 140 -23.71 -20.67 25.61
C GLN A 140 -23.43 -22.01 26.29
N GLU A 141 -22.51 -22.05 27.24
CA GLU A 141 -22.19 -23.28 27.97
C GLU A 141 -23.17 -23.56 29.11
N GLY A 142 -23.39 -24.86 29.37
CA GLY A 142 -24.31 -25.31 30.41
C GLY A 142 -23.98 -24.79 31.80
N PHE A 143 -22.70 -24.62 32.13
CA PHE A 143 -22.25 -24.10 33.43
C PHE A 143 -22.52 -22.61 33.64
N MET A 144 -22.75 -21.84 32.57
CA MET A 144 -23.07 -20.42 32.62
C MET A 144 -24.56 -20.12 32.74
N LYS A 145 -25.44 -21.09 32.49
CA LYS A 145 -26.91 -20.89 32.48
C LYS A 145 -27.50 -20.39 33.80
N GLY A 146 -26.80 -20.56 34.92
CA GLY A 146 -27.22 -20.03 36.24
C GLY A 146 -26.78 -18.62 36.56
N ILE A 147 -25.93 -18.01 35.69
CA ILE A 147 -25.34 -16.68 35.89
C ILE A 147 -26.14 -15.68 35.05
N THR A 148 -27.14 -15.04 35.66
CA THR A 148 -28.03 -14.10 34.95
C THR A 148 -27.51 -12.68 34.85
N GLN A 149 -26.39 -12.38 35.51
CA GLN A 149 -25.75 -11.04 35.51
C GLN A 149 -24.89 -10.78 34.28
N VAL A 150 -24.55 -11.80 33.52
CA VAL A 150 -23.73 -11.71 32.30
C VAL A 150 -24.55 -12.16 31.10
N ASN A 151 -24.89 -11.24 30.21
CA ASN A 151 -25.69 -11.53 29.02
C ASN A 151 -24.88 -12.20 27.91
N ASP A 152 -23.64 -11.75 27.70
CA ASP A 152 -22.72 -12.36 26.75
C ASP A 152 -21.29 -12.31 27.29
N LEU A 153 -20.57 -13.42 27.21
CA LEU A 153 -19.17 -13.51 27.53
C LEU A 153 -18.48 -14.39 26.48
N LYS A 154 -17.54 -13.77 25.75
CA LYS A 154 -16.78 -14.42 24.70
C LYS A 154 -15.28 -14.16 24.88
N VAL A 155 -14.50 -15.24 24.88
CA VAL A 155 -13.04 -15.16 24.88
C VAL A 155 -12.55 -15.40 23.46
N ARG A 156 -11.53 -14.66 23.05
CA ARG A 156 -10.93 -14.76 21.72
C ARG A 156 -9.41 -14.72 21.77
N ALA A 157 -8.78 -15.43 20.86
CA ALA A 157 -7.34 -15.38 20.65
C ALA A 157 -7.05 -15.42 19.14
N SER A 158 -6.00 -14.72 18.74
CA SER A 158 -5.54 -14.75 17.36
C SER A 158 -4.02 -14.64 17.27
N TYR A 159 -3.48 -15.28 16.23
CA TYR A 159 -2.08 -15.16 15.86
C TYR A 159 -1.96 -15.04 14.35
N GLY A 160 -1.07 -14.19 13.89
CA GLY A 160 -0.87 -14.01 12.46
C GLY A 160 0.45 -13.33 12.10
N ILE A 161 0.76 -13.42 10.81
CA ILE A 161 1.92 -12.80 10.19
C ILE A 161 1.40 -11.92 9.05
N ASN A 162 1.74 -10.65 9.07
CA ASN A 162 1.50 -9.70 7.99
C ASN A 162 2.80 -9.09 7.50
N GLY A 163 2.75 -8.50 6.29
CA GLY A 163 3.90 -7.87 5.65
C GLY A 163 3.74 -6.38 5.49
N THR A 164 4.86 -5.67 5.54
CA THR A 164 4.97 -4.26 5.19
C THR A 164 5.90 -4.12 4.00
N LEU A 165 5.52 -3.30 3.03
CA LEU A 165 6.35 -2.95 1.87
C LEU A 165 7.32 -1.81 2.21
N PRO A 166 8.53 -1.80 1.62
CA PRO A 166 9.39 -0.63 1.68
C PRO A 166 8.71 0.57 1.01
N ARG A 167 9.06 1.77 1.48
CA ARG A 167 8.53 3.03 0.89
C ARG A 167 9.09 3.28 -0.50
N ASP A 168 10.36 2.94 -0.69
CA ASP A 168 11.04 3.10 -1.97
C ASP A 168 10.49 2.11 -3.00
N LEU A 169 10.15 2.63 -4.18
CA LEU A 169 9.61 1.84 -5.28
C LEU A 169 10.68 1.03 -6.01
N TYR A 170 11.92 1.51 -5.99
CA TYR A 170 13.03 1.03 -6.80
C TYR A 170 14.27 0.61 -6.00
N GLY A 171 14.15 0.49 -4.66
CA GLY A 171 15.27 0.15 -3.77
C GLY A 171 15.95 -1.19 -4.06
N HIS A 172 15.35 -2.03 -4.89
CA HIS A 172 15.94 -3.28 -5.37
C HIS A 172 16.83 -3.11 -6.63
N LEU A 173 16.80 -1.93 -7.28
CA LEU A 173 17.54 -1.64 -8.50
C LEU A 173 18.79 -0.80 -8.24
N SER A 174 19.76 -0.91 -9.14
CA SER A 174 20.84 0.09 -9.25
C SER A 174 20.32 1.24 -10.09
N LEU A 175 20.13 2.39 -9.46
CA LEU A 175 19.75 3.62 -10.15
C LEU A 175 20.99 4.37 -10.60
N TYR A 176 20.90 5.01 -11.76
CA TYR A 176 21.95 5.86 -12.32
C TYR A 176 21.53 7.31 -12.28
N GLY A 177 22.41 8.18 -11.77
CA GLY A 177 22.29 9.62 -11.89
C GLY A 177 23.04 10.15 -13.09
N TYR A 178 22.51 11.20 -13.69
CA TYR A 178 23.11 11.92 -14.80
C TYR A 178 23.72 13.24 -14.32
N GLY A 179 24.52 13.90 -15.20
CA GLY A 179 25.16 15.16 -14.84
C GLY A 179 26.60 15.01 -14.31
N TYR A 180 27.15 13.82 -14.30
CA TYR A 180 28.57 13.54 -13.99
C TYR A 180 29.43 13.76 -15.23
N ASN A 181 29.50 15.00 -15.70
CA ASN A 181 30.17 15.33 -16.96
C ASN A 181 31.68 15.27 -16.80
N TYR A 182 32.36 14.71 -17.79
CA TYR A 182 33.82 14.75 -17.92
C TYR A 182 34.20 15.40 -19.24
N GLN A 183 35.03 16.44 -19.20
CA GLN A 183 35.46 17.22 -20.38
C GLN A 183 34.31 17.65 -21.31
N ASN A 184 33.20 18.13 -20.74
CA ASN A 184 31.96 18.50 -21.45
C ASN A 184 31.21 17.34 -22.12
N ILE A 185 31.60 16.10 -21.87
CA ILE A 185 30.87 14.91 -22.29
C ILE A 185 29.92 14.53 -21.17
N ALA A 186 28.63 14.34 -21.54
CA ALA A 186 27.61 13.91 -20.59
C ALA A 186 27.93 12.51 -20.04
N GLY A 187 27.90 12.39 -18.71
CA GLY A 187 28.21 11.16 -18.02
C GLY A 187 27.11 10.77 -17.03
N SER A 188 27.13 9.51 -16.63
CA SER A 188 26.25 8.96 -15.59
C SER A 188 27.07 8.13 -14.60
N ALA A 189 26.57 8.06 -13.35
CA ALA A 189 27.18 7.23 -12.31
C ALA A 189 26.11 6.48 -11.52
N PRO A 190 26.40 5.29 -10.98
CA PRO A 190 25.51 4.58 -10.08
C PRO A 190 25.23 5.43 -8.84
N GLN A 191 23.96 5.58 -8.46
CA GLN A 191 23.52 6.27 -7.25
C GLN A 191 23.13 5.31 -6.13
N SER A 192 22.79 4.08 -6.45
CA SER A 192 22.40 3.08 -5.47
C SER A 192 23.04 1.71 -5.78
N VAL A 193 23.26 0.94 -4.73
CA VAL A 193 23.66 -0.47 -4.85
C VAL A 193 22.40 -1.30 -5.02
N PRO A 194 22.32 -2.20 -6.03
CA PRO A 194 21.16 -3.05 -6.21
C PRO A 194 21.00 -4.03 -5.05
N ASN A 195 19.76 -4.27 -4.63
CA ASN A 195 19.44 -5.30 -3.65
C ASN A 195 18.37 -6.25 -4.23
N PRO A 196 18.77 -7.26 -5.03
CA PRO A 196 17.84 -8.21 -5.64
C PRO A 196 17.12 -9.08 -4.60
N ASP A 197 17.62 -9.14 -3.37
CA ASP A 197 17.05 -9.88 -2.24
C ASP A 197 16.18 -9.02 -1.33
N LEU A 198 15.92 -7.75 -1.69
CA LEU A 198 14.99 -6.89 -0.95
C LEU A 198 13.64 -7.60 -0.82
N SER A 199 13.18 -7.75 0.41
CA SER A 199 12.02 -8.57 0.76
C SER A 199 11.01 -7.81 1.63
N TRP A 200 9.84 -8.43 1.83
CA TRP A 200 8.84 -7.98 2.76
C TRP A 200 9.37 -7.95 4.19
N GLU A 201 9.07 -6.88 4.91
CA GLU A 201 9.18 -6.85 6.37
C GLU A 201 8.01 -7.65 6.96
N LYS A 202 8.29 -8.64 7.81
CA LYS A 202 7.29 -9.53 8.40
C LYS A 202 7.04 -9.19 9.85
N ASN A 203 5.79 -8.86 10.16
CA ASN A 203 5.33 -8.57 11.51
C ASN A 203 4.51 -9.75 12.04
N LYS A 204 4.83 -10.22 13.25
CA LYS A 204 4.12 -11.28 13.95
C LYS A 204 3.26 -10.66 15.03
N ASN A 205 1.96 -10.96 15.04
CA ASN A 205 1.00 -10.40 15.98
C ASN A 205 0.30 -11.52 16.73
N PHE A 206 0.25 -11.40 18.04
CA PHE A 206 -0.57 -12.22 18.93
C PHE A 206 -1.53 -11.33 19.69
N ASN A 207 -2.81 -11.71 19.71
CA ASN A 207 -3.84 -10.98 20.44
C ASN A 207 -4.69 -11.97 21.25
N ILE A 208 -5.03 -11.57 22.46
CA ILE A 208 -6.01 -12.23 23.31
C ILE A 208 -6.97 -11.16 23.86
N GLY A 209 -8.23 -11.49 23.99
CA GLY A 209 -9.24 -10.58 24.49
C GLY A 209 -10.51 -11.28 24.92
N PHE A 210 -11.36 -10.54 25.59
CA PHE A 210 -12.71 -10.98 25.95
C PHE A 210 -13.71 -9.87 25.66
N ASP A 211 -14.92 -10.25 25.30
CA ASP A 211 -16.06 -9.37 25.11
C ASP A 211 -17.10 -9.75 26.18
N ALA A 212 -17.59 -8.78 26.94
CA ALA A 212 -18.59 -9.00 28.00
C ALA A 212 -19.70 -7.94 27.91
N SER A 213 -20.94 -8.35 28.11
CA SER A 213 -22.13 -7.47 28.19
C SER A 213 -23.16 -7.96 29.19
#